data_ce4c7731d4370574b4aa1066ec45b82c
#
_entry.id   ce4c7731d4370574b4aa1066ec45b82c
#
_cell.length_a   1.000
_cell.length_b   1.000
_cell.length_c   1.000
_cell.angle_alpha   90.00
_cell.angle_beta   90.00
_cell.angle_gamma   90.00
#
_symmetry.space_group_name_H-M   'P 1'
#
loop_
_entity.id
_entity.type
_entity.pdbx_description
1 polymer ?
#
loop_
_entity_poly.entity_id
_entity_poly.type
_entity_poly.pdbx_seq_one_letter_code
_entity_poly.pdbx_strand_id
1 'polypeptide(L)'
;MNGTELTAGERKLLSCLLSFYREIGPAAAPAVRELHDEAGLEPWEVPEAVKGLRAKGLVEYWELQPAVRLTPAGLRLALALSEGNEA
;
A
#
# COMPACT_ATOMS: atom_id res chain seq x y z
N MET A 1 11.93 1.00 -19.52
CA MET A 1 11.50 1.37 -18.27
C MET A 1 10.02 1.20 -18.17
N ASN A 2 9.60 0.68 -17.11
CA ASN A 2 8.19 0.49 -16.94
C ASN A 2 7.67 1.69 -16.23
N GLY A 3 6.42 1.88 -16.24
CA GLY A 3 5.85 3.08 -15.73
C GLY A 3 5.56 3.07 -14.26
N THR A 4 6.07 2.10 -13.54
CA THR A 4 5.70 1.99 -12.14
C THR A 4 6.87 2.35 -11.26
N GLU A 5 7.05 3.63 -11.06
CA GLU A 5 8.05 4.09 -10.10
C GLU A 5 7.36 4.51 -8.83
N LEU A 6 7.85 4.02 -7.72
CA LEU A 6 7.24 4.27 -6.44
C LEU A 6 8.15 5.17 -5.60
N THR A 7 7.54 6.09 -4.87
CA THR A 7 8.28 6.84 -3.88
C THR A 7 8.58 5.91 -2.69
N ALA A 8 9.49 6.34 -1.83
CA ALA A 8 9.80 5.56 -0.64
C ALA A 8 8.55 5.36 0.22
N GLY A 9 7.71 6.38 0.33
CA GLY A 9 6.48 6.26 1.11
C GLY A 9 5.52 5.26 0.50
N GLU A 10 5.41 5.27 -0.83
CA GLU A 10 4.53 4.33 -1.51
C GLU A 10 5.01 2.89 -1.32
N ARG A 11 6.32 2.67 -1.37
CA ARG A 11 6.87 1.34 -1.14
C ARG A 11 6.57 0.86 0.26
N LYS A 12 6.77 1.74 1.26
CA LYS A 12 6.49 1.37 2.64
C LYS A 12 5.04 1.04 2.83
N LEU A 13 4.15 1.82 2.21
CA LEU A 13 2.73 1.58 2.35
C LEU A 13 2.31 0.27 1.68
N LEU A 14 2.85 -0.01 0.50
CA LEU A 14 2.56 -1.28 -0.17
C LEU A 14 3.02 -2.46 0.68
N SER A 15 4.20 -2.37 1.26
CA SER A 15 4.72 -3.43 2.10
C SER A 15 3.82 -3.65 3.31
N CYS A 16 3.37 -2.56 3.92
CA CYS A 16 2.46 -2.61 5.04
C CYS A 16 1.15 -3.29 4.66
N LEU A 17 0.58 -2.90 3.52
CA LEU A 17 -0.67 -3.48 3.07
C LEU A 17 -0.52 -4.96 2.74
N LEU A 18 0.65 -5.35 2.24
CA LEU A 18 0.89 -6.76 1.99
C LEU A 18 0.90 -7.55 3.29
N SER A 19 1.47 -6.99 4.36
CA SER A 19 1.45 -7.65 5.66
C SER A 19 0.03 -7.85 6.14
N PHE A 20 -0.81 -6.83 6.02
CA PHE A 20 -2.23 -6.97 6.39
C PHE A 20 -2.91 -8.04 5.54
N TYR A 21 -2.59 -8.07 4.25
CA TYR A 21 -3.18 -9.07 3.37
C TYR A 21 -2.79 -10.48 3.81
N ARG A 22 -1.52 -10.67 4.18
CA ARG A 22 -1.05 -11.99 4.59
C ARG A 22 -1.66 -12.44 5.90
N GLU A 23 -1.91 -11.49 6.80
CA GLU A 23 -2.45 -11.85 8.11
C GLU A 23 -3.94 -12.01 8.11
N ILE A 24 -4.64 -11.19 7.35
CA ILE A 24 -6.09 -11.13 7.41
C ILE A 24 -6.73 -11.79 6.19
N GLY A 25 -6.11 -11.61 5.03
CA GLY A 25 -6.63 -12.19 3.80
C GLY A 25 -7.08 -11.14 2.81
N PRO A 26 -7.71 -11.60 1.70
CA PRO A 26 -8.05 -10.69 0.61
C PRO A 26 -9.00 -9.56 1.00
N ALA A 27 -9.73 -9.72 2.08
CA ALA A 27 -10.67 -8.70 2.51
C ALA A 27 -10.02 -7.63 3.38
N ALA A 28 -8.71 -7.70 3.60
CA ALA A 28 -8.03 -6.76 4.47
C ALA A 28 -8.17 -5.34 3.93
N ALA A 29 -8.67 -4.45 4.77
CA ALA A 29 -8.83 -3.05 4.41
C ALA A 29 -8.56 -2.20 5.64
N PRO A 30 -7.29 -2.06 6.03
CA PRO A 30 -6.97 -1.31 7.24
C PRO A 30 -7.36 0.15 7.11
N ALA A 31 -7.70 0.74 8.25
CA ALA A 31 -8.04 2.15 8.28
C ALA A 31 -6.78 2.98 8.02
N VAL A 32 -6.97 4.08 7.30
CA VAL A 32 -5.84 4.93 6.94
C VAL A 32 -5.07 5.38 8.17
N ARG A 33 -5.79 5.71 9.26
CA ARG A 33 -5.14 6.23 10.45
C ARG A 33 -4.25 5.21 11.13
N GLU A 34 -4.44 3.92 10.83
CA GLU A 34 -3.60 2.89 11.41
C GLU A 34 -2.32 2.67 10.64
N LEU A 35 -2.27 3.19 9.42
CA LEU A 35 -1.19 2.86 8.52
C LEU A 35 0.12 3.58 8.83
N HIS A 36 0.05 4.77 9.45
CA HIS A 36 1.29 5.51 9.65
C HIS A 36 2.24 4.77 10.59
N ASP A 37 1.71 4.18 11.66
CA ASP A 37 2.55 3.42 12.58
C ASP A 37 3.08 2.16 11.92
N GLU A 38 2.18 1.41 11.30
CA GLU A 38 2.55 0.12 10.74
C GLU A 38 3.50 0.27 9.57
N ALA A 39 3.33 1.30 8.77
CA ALA A 39 4.17 1.51 7.60
C ALA A 39 5.45 2.26 7.92
N GLY A 40 5.56 2.81 9.11
CA GLY A 40 6.73 3.61 9.45
C GLY A 40 6.73 4.95 8.75
N LEU A 41 5.56 5.51 8.51
CA LEU A 41 5.41 6.79 7.83
C LEU A 41 4.92 7.84 8.81
N GLU A 42 5.30 9.09 8.56
CA GLU A 42 4.71 10.19 9.30
C GLU A 42 3.24 10.34 8.90
N PRO A 43 2.41 10.83 9.83
CA PRO A 43 0.98 10.94 9.50
C PRO A 43 0.70 11.73 8.23
N TRP A 44 1.49 12.75 7.93
CA TRP A 44 1.24 13.54 6.73
C TRP A 44 1.71 12.85 5.46
N GLU A 45 2.56 11.83 5.58
CA GLU A 45 3.04 11.11 4.41
C GLU A 45 2.01 10.09 3.91
N VAL A 46 1.13 9.62 4.79
CA VAL A 46 0.19 8.57 4.42
C VAL A 46 -0.78 9.03 3.34
N PRO A 47 -1.43 10.20 3.47
CA PRO A 47 -2.34 10.63 2.41
C PRO A 47 -1.67 10.76 1.05
N GLU A 48 -0.44 11.23 1.03
CA GLU A 48 0.27 11.36 -0.23
C GLU A 48 0.57 10.00 -0.84
N ALA A 49 0.99 9.06 -0.01
CA ALA A 49 1.29 7.72 -0.50
C ALA A 49 0.02 7.04 -1.02
N VAL A 50 -1.08 7.17 -0.29
CA VAL A 50 -2.35 6.60 -0.71
C VAL A 50 -2.78 7.20 -2.03
N LYS A 51 -2.68 8.51 -2.14
CA LYS A 51 -3.07 9.21 -3.37
C LYS A 51 -2.24 8.72 -4.56
N GLY A 52 -0.93 8.59 -4.36
CA GLY A 52 -0.06 8.12 -5.44
C GLY A 52 -0.36 6.70 -5.85
N LEU A 53 -0.56 5.82 -4.88
CA LEU A 53 -0.86 4.43 -5.17
C LEU A 53 -2.23 4.29 -5.84
N ARG A 54 -3.19 5.09 -5.40
CA ARG A 54 -4.52 5.07 -6.00
C ARG A 54 -4.45 5.53 -7.46
N ALA A 55 -3.68 6.57 -7.72
CA ALA A 55 -3.54 7.07 -9.08
C ALA A 55 -2.91 6.03 -10.00
N LYS A 56 -2.09 5.13 -9.45
CA LYS A 56 -1.45 4.08 -10.21
C LYS A 56 -2.29 2.82 -10.29
N GLY A 57 -3.47 2.83 -9.69
CA GLY A 57 -4.35 1.67 -9.72
C GLY A 57 -3.91 0.53 -8.82
N LEU A 58 -3.09 0.81 -7.83
CA LEU A 58 -2.52 -0.21 -6.96
C LEU A 58 -3.30 -0.41 -5.68
N VAL A 59 -4.12 0.57 -5.29
CA VAL A 59 -4.97 0.44 -4.11
C VAL A 59 -6.34 1.03 -4.40
N GLU A 60 -7.32 0.57 -3.63
CA GLU A 60 -8.64 1.16 -3.56
C GLU A 60 -8.75 1.93 -2.25
N TYR A 61 -9.51 3.00 -2.28
CA TYR A 61 -9.63 3.88 -1.14
C TYR A 61 -11.10 4.22 -0.91
N TRP A 62 -11.57 4.04 0.31
CA TRP A 62 -12.93 4.39 0.69
C TRP A 62 -12.89 5.67 1.50
N GLU A 63 -13.64 6.68 1.07
CA GLU A 63 -13.58 8.00 1.70
C GLU A 63 -14.46 8.11 2.93
N LEU A 64 -15.63 7.47 2.90
CA LEU A 64 -16.56 7.60 4.01
C LEU A 64 -16.00 6.97 5.28
N GLN A 65 -15.37 5.84 5.14
CA GLN A 65 -14.62 5.22 6.22
C GLN A 65 -13.22 5.01 5.70
N PRO A 66 -12.33 5.99 5.91
CA PRO A 66 -11.03 5.96 5.25
C PRO A 66 -10.30 4.64 5.47
N ALA A 67 -10.25 3.85 4.44
CA ALA A 67 -9.61 2.54 4.46
C ALA A 67 -9.00 2.29 3.10
N VAL A 68 -7.98 1.42 3.08
CA VAL A 68 -7.22 1.16 1.87
C VAL A 68 -7.10 -0.34 1.68
N ARG A 69 -7.24 -0.79 0.43
CA ARG A 69 -7.08 -2.20 0.11
C ARG A 69 -6.27 -2.33 -1.17
N LEU A 70 -5.42 -3.37 -1.22
CA LEU A 70 -4.67 -3.65 -2.44
C LEU A 70 -5.61 -4.09 -3.56
N THR A 71 -5.36 -3.57 -4.76
CA THR A 71 -5.98 -4.12 -5.96
C THR A 71 -5.18 -5.35 -6.37
N PRO A 72 -5.69 -6.16 -7.31
CA PRO A 72 -4.88 -7.27 -7.83
C PRO A 72 -3.54 -6.81 -8.37
N ALA A 73 -3.50 -5.67 -9.04
CA ALA A 73 -2.24 -5.14 -9.54
C ALA A 73 -1.32 -4.74 -8.39
N GLY A 74 -1.90 -4.11 -7.35
CA GLY A 74 -1.11 -3.74 -6.18
C GLY A 74 -0.54 -4.94 -5.47
N LEU A 75 -1.34 -5.99 -5.35
CA LEU A 75 -0.87 -7.21 -4.71
C LEU A 75 0.30 -7.82 -5.49
N ARG A 76 0.16 -7.90 -6.81
CA ARG A 76 1.23 -8.45 -7.62
C ARG A 76 2.52 -7.67 -7.49
N LEU A 77 2.40 -6.34 -7.50
CA LEU A 77 3.59 -5.51 -7.36
C LEU A 77 4.20 -5.64 -5.97
N ALA A 78 3.37 -5.66 -4.94
CA ALA A 78 3.88 -5.80 -3.57
C ALA A 78 4.61 -7.10 -3.40
N LEU A 79 4.07 -8.18 -3.96
CA LEU A 79 4.74 -9.49 -3.89
C LEU A 79 6.05 -9.46 -4.64
N ALA A 80 6.08 -8.85 -5.82
CA ALA A 80 7.29 -8.77 -6.62
C ALA A 80 8.37 -7.98 -5.89
N LEU A 81 8.01 -6.89 -5.25
CA LEU A 81 8.97 -6.10 -4.49
C LEU A 81 9.49 -6.86 -3.29
N SER A 82 8.61 -7.60 -2.63
CA SER A 82 9.00 -8.39 -1.48
C SER A 82 10.02 -9.45 -1.87
N GLU A 83 9.78 -10.11 -3.00
CA GLU A 83 10.71 -11.14 -3.48
C GLU A 83 11.98 -10.53 -4.01
N GLY A 84 11.86 -9.42 -4.73
CA GLY A 84 13.02 -8.78 -5.30
C GLY A 84 13.99 -8.25 -4.28
N ASN A 85 13.49 -7.92 -3.10
CA ASN A 85 14.35 -7.39 -2.06
C ASN A 85 15.32 -8.41 -1.54
N GLU A 86 15.12 -9.65 -1.88
CA GLU A 86 16.02 -10.69 -1.43
C GLU A 86 17.27 -10.75 -2.24
N ALA A 87 17.23 -10.20 -3.39
CA ALA A 87 18.36 -10.29 -4.30
C ALA A 87 19.56 -9.48 -3.85
#